data_6d8a676949fbcb659ecfc920e66a00c7
#
_entry.id   6d8a676949fbcb659ecfc920e66a00c7
#
_cell.length_a   1.000
_cell.length_b   1.000
_cell.length_c   1.000
_cell.angle_alpha   90.00
_cell.angle_beta   90.00
_cell.angle_gamma   90.00
#
_symmetry.space_group_name_H-M   'P 1'
#
loop_
_entity.id
_entity.type
_entity.pdbx_description
1 polymer ?
#
loop_
_entity_poly.entity_id
_entity_poly.type
_entity_poly.pdbx_seq_one_letter_code
_entity_poly.pdbx_strand_id
1 'polypeptide(L)'
;MELRYGAIATEGTVLVRAFDAVQNQDLETLRYWNQWWSAWRDTEELRNQSWQMGRSLCRLGGALEPGLVPYVQACGEVCNFVIAFGTIAAYWQLPLPDVVSAYLYSWLSNGINAGVRLIPLGQTLGQQMLLALHPSLEYATHKALTQEDQDLGGWSHGMGMISSQHESLYTRLFQS
;
A
#
# COMPACT_ATOMS: atom_id res chain seq x y z
N MET A 1 -7.86 -14.12 -2.84
CA MET A 1 -6.94 -14.28 -3.98
C MET A 1 -5.95 -13.12 -4.04
N GLU A 2 -6.39 -11.87 -3.91
CA GLU A 2 -5.54 -10.66 -3.91
C GLU A 2 -4.42 -10.69 -2.86
N LEU A 3 -4.72 -11.03 -1.60
CA LEU A 3 -3.73 -11.15 -0.54
C LEU A 3 -2.62 -12.18 -0.81
N ARG A 4 -2.87 -13.18 -1.64
CA ARG A 4 -1.88 -14.24 -1.92
C ARG A 4 -1.09 -14.01 -3.20
N TYR A 5 -1.72 -13.43 -4.22
CA TYR A 5 -1.18 -13.41 -5.58
C TYR A 5 -1.43 -12.07 -6.31
N GLY A 6 -2.15 -11.14 -5.71
CA GLY A 6 -2.51 -9.88 -6.33
C GLY A 6 -1.52 -8.75 -6.05
N ALA A 7 -1.85 -7.58 -6.56
CA ALA A 7 -1.06 -6.36 -6.41
C ALA A 7 -0.72 -6.02 -4.96
N ILE A 8 -1.64 -6.29 -4.02
CA ILE A 8 -1.43 -5.99 -2.60
C ILE A 8 -0.32 -6.85 -1.96
N ALA A 9 -0.12 -8.09 -2.44
CA ALA A 9 0.99 -8.92 -1.97
C ALA A 9 2.34 -8.32 -2.38
N THR A 10 2.45 -7.84 -3.62
CA THR A 10 3.62 -7.10 -4.12
C THR A 10 3.82 -5.79 -3.38
N GLU A 11 2.72 -5.07 -3.10
CA GLU A 11 2.76 -3.81 -2.34
C GLU A 11 3.33 -4.01 -0.93
N GLY A 12 3.00 -5.13 -0.25
CA GLY A 12 3.61 -5.51 1.02
C GLY A 12 5.13 -5.66 0.93
N THR A 13 5.63 -6.29 -0.13
CA THR A 13 7.08 -6.43 -0.35
C THR A 13 7.75 -5.07 -0.63
N VAL A 14 7.11 -4.21 -1.41
CA VAL A 14 7.61 -2.84 -1.66
C VAL A 14 7.68 -2.03 -0.36
N LEU A 15 6.73 -2.23 0.56
CA LEU A 15 6.80 -1.64 1.91
C LEU A 15 8.07 -2.09 2.65
N VAL A 16 8.38 -3.38 2.63
CA VAL A 16 9.61 -3.93 3.25
C VAL A 16 10.84 -3.25 2.67
N ARG A 17 10.92 -3.10 1.34
CA ARG A 17 12.07 -2.45 0.68
C ARG A 17 12.21 -0.97 1.07
N ALA A 18 11.11 -0.24 1.17
CA ALA A 18 11.13 1.14 1.64
C ALA A 18 11.58 1.23 3.11
N PHE A 19 11.10 0.32 3.94
CA PHE A 19 11.49 0.23 5.35
C PHE A 19 13.00 -0.02 5.49
N ASP A 20 13.53 -1.03 4.80
CA ASP A 20 14.95 -1.40 4.83
C ASP A 20 15.84 -0.28 4.32
N ALA A 21 15.43 0.41 3.23
CA ALA A 21 16.15 1.55 2.70
C ALA A 21 16.32 2.67 3.74
N VAL A 22 15.27 2.95 4.52
CA VAL A 22 15.32 3.96 5.60
C VAL A 22 16.20 3.50 6.76
N GLN A 23 16.08 2.24 7.18
CA GLN A 23 16.93 1.69 8.25
C GLN A 23 18.42 1.75 7.88
N ASN A 24 18.74 1.54 6.60
CA ASN A 24 20.11 1.63 6.08
C ASN A 24 20.52 3.06 5.68
N GLN A 25 19.65 4.06 5.84
CA GLN A 25 19.86 5.45 5.40
C GLN A 25 20.16 5.59 3.90
N ASP A 26 19.67 4.65 3.09
CA ASP A 26 19.85 4.59 1.64
C ASP A 26 18.71 5.32 0.91
N LEU A 27 18.94 6.61 0.66
CA LEU A 27 17.96 7.48 0.00
C LEU A 27 17.83 7.15 -1.51
N GLU A 28 18.84 6.57 -2.13
CA GLU A 28 18.80 6.19 -3.55
C GLU A 28 17.90 4.97 -3.74
N THR A 29 18.06 3.95 -2.91
CA THR A 29 17.18 2.77 -2.91
C THR A 29 15.74 3.14 -2.56
N LEU A 30 15.51 4.07 -1.63
CA LEU A 30 14.17 4.57 -1.32
C LEU A 30 13.52 5.25 -2.55
N ARG A 31 14.27 6.10 -3.24
CA ARG A 31 13.83 6.75 -4.50
C ARG A 31 13.53 5.73 -5.58
N TYR A 32 14.42 4.76 -5.76
CA TYR A 32 14.24 3.67 -6.74
C TYR A 32 12.91 2.94 -6.53
N TRP A 33 12.61 2.49 -5.32
CA TRP A 33 11.37 1.77 -5.04
C TRP A 33 10.13 2.63 -5.20
N ASN A 34 10.20 3.92 -4.89
CA ASN A 34 9.11 4.85 -5.14
C ASN A 34 8.81 5.00 -6.64
N GLN A 35 9.83 5.12 -7.47
CA GLN A 35 9.69 5.21 -8.93
C GLN A 35 9.23 3.88 -9.52
N TRP A 36 9.82 2.77 -9.07
CA TRP A 36 9.46 1.43 -9.51
C TRP A 36 7.97 1.15 -9.25
N TRP A 37 7.49 1.45 -8.04
CA TRP A 37 6.08 1.26 -7.69
C TRP A 37 5.15 2.17 -8.49
N SER A 38 5.54 3.41 -8.74
CA SER A 38 4.78 4.32 -9.61
C SER A 38 4.65 3.80 -11.05
N ALA A 39 5.73 3.23 -11.59
CA ALA A 39 5.74 2.66 -12.93
C ALA A 39 4.96 1.33 -13.02
N TRP A 40 4.93 0.58 -11.92
CA TRP A 40 4.26 -0.72 -11.86
C TRP A 40 2.74 -0.62 -11.74
N ARG A 41 2.19 0.51 -11.27
CA ARG A 41 0.74 0.72 -11.15
C ARG A 41 0.06 0.77 -12.53
N ASP A 42 -0.93 -0.10 -12.74
CA ASP A 42 -1.58 -0.34 -14.03
C ASP A 42 -2.35 0.87 -14.56
N THR A 43 -3.04 1.62 -13.68
CA THR A 43 -3.93 2.70 -14.07
C THR A 43 -3.50 4.02 -13.46
N GLU A 44 -3.83 5.10 -14.17
CA GLU A 44 -3.57 6.46 -13.69
C GLU A 44 -4.34 6.75 -12.39
N GLU A 45 -5.57 6.24 -12.29
CA GLU A 45 -6.40 6.41 -11.10
C GLU A 45 -5.78 5.81 -9.86
N LEU A 46 -5.33 4.55 -9.92
CA LEU A 46 -4.65 3.87 -8.81
C LEU A 46 -3.34 4.56 -8.43
N ARG A 47 -2.63 5.08 -9.42
CA ARG A 47 -1.40 5.84 -9.24
C ARG A 47 -1.65 7.16 -8.52
N ASN A 48 -2.62 7.94 -9.02
CA ASN A 48 -3.00 9.23 -8.44
C ASN A 48 -3.53 9.08 -7.02
N GLN A 49 -4.33 8.06 -6.74
CA GLN A 49 -4.78 7.74 -5.38
C GLN A 49 -3.61 7.48 -4.43
N SER A 50 -2.65 6.63 -4.85
CA SER A 50 -1.45 6.34 -4.06
C SER A 50 -0.64 7.59 -3.77
N TRP A 51 -0.45 8.47 -4.77
CA TRP A 51 0.28 9.72 -4.62
C TRP A 51 -0.43 10.73 -3.71
N GLN A 52 -1.75 10.88 -3.81
CA GLN A 52 -2.53 11.76 -2.93
C GLN A 52 -2.46 11.32 -1.47
N MET A 53 -2.64 10.03 -1.21
CA MET A 53 -2.53 9.46 0.13
C MET A 53 -1.10 9.58 0.67
N GLY A 54 -0.10 9.26 -0.15
CA GLY A 54 1.30 9.36 0.20
C GLY A 54 1.72 10.80 0.52
N ARG A 55 1.31 11.76 -0.31
CA ARG A 55 1.56 13.19 -0.06
C ARG A 55 0.96 13.66 1.26
N SER A 56 -0.26 13.23 1.57
CA SER A 56 -0.93 13.59 2.80
C SER A 56 -0.20 13.02 4.02
N LEU A 57 0.23 11.76 3.93
CA LEU A 57 0.97 11.08 4.98
C LEU A 57 2.37 11.68 5.18
N CYS A 58 3.10 11.98 4.09
CA CYS A 58 4.40 12.66 4.14
C CYS A 58 4.31 14.05 4.79
N ARG A 59 3.28 14.83 4.44
CA ARG A 59 3.06 16.14 5.04
C ARG A 59 2.80 16.05 6.54
N LEU A 60 1.96 15.10 6.96
CA LEU A 60 1.69 14.86 8.37
C LEU A 60 2.96 14.39 9.11
N GLY A 61 3.66 13.40 8.56
CA GLY A 61 4.89 12.87 9.14
C GLY A 61 5.96 13.94 9.30
N GLY A 62 6.23 14.73 8.25
CA GLY A 62 7.21 15.81 8.30
C GLY A 62 6.85 16.96 9.26
N ALA A 63 5.55 17.20 9.51
CA ALA A 63 5.09 18.16 10.50
C ALA A 63 5.27 17.66 11.93
N LEU A 64 5.13 16.35 12.16
CA LEU A 64 5.32 15.73 13.47
C LEU A 64 6.80 15.48 13.79
N GLU A 65 7.57 15.08 12.79
CA GLU A 65 8.96 14.65 12.91
C GLU A 65 9.82 15.30 11.80
N PRO A 66 10.47 16.43 12.08
CA PRO A 66 11.32 17.11 11.08
C PRO A 66 12.44 16.23 10.51
N GLY A 67 12.90 15.22 11.25
CA GLY A 67 13.89 14.24 10.78
C GLY A 67 13.44 13.36 9.62
N LEU A 68 12.14 13.30 9.34
CA LEU A 68 11.57 12.60 8.17
C LEU A 68 11.75 13.38 6.85
N VAL A 69 11.97 14.69 6.91
CA VAL A 69 12.03 15.57 5.73
C VAL A 69 13.04 15.08 4.67
N PRO A 70 14.26 14.66 5.00
CA PRO A 70 15.22 14.16 4.00
C PRO A 70 14.70 12.93 3.23
N TYR A 71 14.03 12.00 3.91
CA TYR A 71 13.46 10.80 3.30
C TYR A 71 12.29 11.14 2.38
N VAL A 72 11.41 12.05 2.82
CA VAL A 72 10.29 12.53 1.99
C VAL A 72 10.81 13.24 0.74
N GLN A 73 11.83 14.09 0.86
CA GLN A 73 12.46 14.77 -0.28
C GLN A 73 13.15 13.78 -1.24
N ALA A 74 13.70 12.69 -0.73
CA ALA A 74 14.30 11.65 -1.56
C ALA A 74 13.29 11.00 -2.51
N CYS A 75 12.01 10.91 -2.14
CA CYS A 75 10.95 10.40 -3.02
C CYS A 75 10.70 11.28 -4.25
N GLY A 76 11.09 12.56 -4.24
CA GLY A 76 10.88 13.50 -5.33
C GLY A 76 9.54 14.23 -5.23
N GLU A 77 8.93 14.56 -6.39
CA GLU A 77 7.68 15.33 -6.45
C GLU A 77 6.47 14.57 -5.88
N VAL A 78 6.49 13.26 -6.01
CA VAL A 78 5.42 12.38 -5.56
C VAL A 78 5.97 11.23 -4.72
N CYS A 79 5.27 10.90 -3.64
CA CYS A 79 5.58 9.75 -2.81
C CYS A 79 4.36 8.83 -2.78
N ASN A 80 4.55 7.57 -3.08
CA ASN A 80 3.49 6.56 -2.98
C ASN A 80 3.13 6.28 -1.52
N PHE A 81 1.86 5.95 -1.28
CA PHE A 81 1.36 5.70 0.08
C PHE A 81 2.15 4.59 0.79
N VAL A 82 2.43 3.49 0.11
CA VAL A 82 3.20 2.36 0.64
C VAL A 82 4.62 2.77 1.04
N ILE A 83 5.26 3.62 0.23
CA ILE A 83 6.60 4.14 0.51
C ILE A 83 6.57 5.08 1.72
N ALA A 84 5.62 6.02 1.75
CA ALA A 84 5.45 6.93 2.88
C ALA A 84 5.20 6.17 4.19
N PHE A 85 4.35 5.14 4.15
CA PHE A 85 4.02 4.31 5.31
C PHE A 85 5.25 3.55 5.83
N GLY A 86 5.97 2.86 4.93
CA GLY A 86 7.21 2.15 5.27
C GLY A 86 8.29 3.08 5.82
N THR A 87 8.45 4.26 5.22
CA THR A 87 9.41 5.28 5.64
C THR A 87 9.14 5.76 7.07
N ILE A 88 7.90 6.12 7.38
CA ILE A 88 7.53 6.62 8.72
C ILE A 88 7.66 5.52 9.76
N ALA A 89 7.21 4.31 9.44
CA ALA A 89 7.30 3.17 10.34
C ALA A 89 8.76 2.80 10.66
N ALA A 90 9.64 2.84 9.65
CA ALA A 90 11.08 2.61 9.83
C ALA A 90 11.73 3.70 10.67
N TYR A 91 11.41 4.96 10.43
CA TYR A 91 11.92 6.09 11.21
C TYR A 91 11.55 5.97 12.69
N TRP A 92 10.33 5.53 12.99
CA TRP A 92 9.88 5.27 14.35
C TRP A 92 10.33 3.91 14.91
N GLN A 93 11.14 3.16 14.16
CA GLN A 93 11.70 1.88 14.58
C GLN A 93 10.63 0.84 15.00
N LEU A 94 9.48 0.86 14.33
CA LEU A 94 8.43 -0.12 14.57
C LEU A 94 8.87 -1.52 14.10
N PRO A 95 8.42 -2.61 14.74
CA PRO A 95 8.75 -3.96 14.29
C PRO A 95 8.22 -4.23 12.89
N LEU A 96 9.09 -4.52 11.93
CA LEU A 96 8.74 -4.70 10.53
C LEU A 96 7.59 -5.70 10.27
N PRO A 97 7.54 -6.88 10.93
CA PRO A 97 6.42 -7.80 10.73
C PRO A 97 5.06 -7.20 11.11
N ASP A 98 5.02 -6.41 12.18
CA ASP A 98 3.80 -5.75 12.65
C ASP A 98 3.39 -4.65 11.67
N VAL A 99 4.36 -3.90 11.14
CA VAL A 99 4.14 -2.86 10.13
C VAL A 99 3.51 -3.44 8.87
N VAL A 100 4.06 -4.53 8.33
CA VAL A 100 3.53 -5.21 7.14
C VAL A 100 2.13 -5.75 7.41
N SER A 101 1.94 -6.42 8.55
CA SER A 101 0.63 -6.96 8.93
C SER A 101 -0.42 -5.87 9.08
N ALA A 102 -0.10 -4.76 9.75
CA ALA A 102 -1.00 -3.62 9.94
C ALA A 102 -1.36 -2.95 8.59
N TYR A 103 -0.40 -2.81 7.69
CA TYR A 103 -0.64 -2.26 6.35
C TYR A 103 -1.63 -3.11 5.56
N LEU A 104 -1.36 -4.41 5.46
CA LEU A 104 -2.21 -5.36 4.74
C LEU A 104 -3.60 -5.50 5.38
N TYR A 105 -3.68 -5.48 6.71
CA TYR A 105 -4.93 -5.49 7.44
C TYR A 105 -5.75 -4.22 7.19
N SER A 106 -5.11 -3.05 7.16
CA SER A 106 -5.78 -1.78 6.85
C SER A 106 -6.41 -1.81 5.46
N TRP A 107 -5.67 -2.30 4.45
CA TRP A 107 -6.18 -2.47 3.09
C TRP A 107 -7.41 -3.42 3.06
N LEU A 108 -7.29 -4.58 3.70
CA LEU A 108 -8.37 -5.58 3.77
C LEU A 108 -9.61 -5.02 4.46
N SER A 109 -9.43 -4.37 5.61
CA SER A 109 -10.51 -3.77 6.39
C SER A 109 -11.23 -2.67 5.61
N ASN A 110 -10.49 -1.82 4.90
CA ASN A 110 -11.07 -0.77 4.06
C ASN A 110 -11.91 -1.37 2.92
N GLY A 111 -11.41 -2.42 2.26
CA GLY A 111 -12.15 -3.13 1.22
C GLY A 111 -13.44 -3.76 1.73
N ILE A 112 -13.42 -4.43 2.87
CA ILE A 112 -14.60 -5.03 3.49
C ILE A 112 -15.59 -3.94 3.91
N ASN A 113 -15.13 -2.85 4.53
CA ASN A 113 -15.97 -1.73 4.93
C ASN A 113 -16.64 -1.05 3.72
N ALA A 114 -15.93 -0.93 2.60
CA ALA A 114 -16.53 -0.47 1.35
C ALA A 114 -17.62 -1.43 0.86
N GLY A 115 -17.36 -2.74 0.89
CA GLY A 115 -18.33 -3.77 0.55
C GLY A 115 -19.59 -3.71 1.43
N VAL A 116 -19.43 -3.56 2.75
CA VAL A 116 -20.55 -3.43 3.70
C VAL A 116 -21.42 -2.20 3.42
N ARG A 117 -20.85 -1.12 2.87
CA ARG A 117 -21.59 0.10 2.52
C ARG A 117 -22.29 0.00 1.16
N LEU A 118 -21.70 -0.69 0.20
CA LEU A 118 -22.20 -0.78 -1.17
C LEU A 118 -23.18 -1.94 -1.37
N ILE A 119 -23.05 -2.99 -0.57
CA ILE A 119 -23.89 -4.18 -0.60
C ILE A 119 -24.57 -4.26 0.77
N PRO A 120 -25.85 -4.66 0.88
CA PRO A 120 -26.55 -4.71 2.17
C PRO A 120 -26.03 -5.86 3.06
N LEU A 121 -24.73 -5.87 3.30
CA LEU A 121 -24.05 -6.75 4.25
C LEU A 121 -24.10 -6.11 5.63
N GLY A 122 -24.56 -6.85 6.63
CA GLY A 122 -24.54 -6.36 8.02
C GLY A 122 -23.11 -6.22 8.56
N GLN A 123 -22.89 -5.32 9.53
CA GLN A 123 -21.58 -5.11 10.17
C GLN A 123 -20.99 -6.40 10.75
N THR A 124 -21.83 -7.25 11.34
CA THR A 124 -21.40 -8.54 11.89
C THR A 124 -20.79 -9.44 10.83
N LEU A 125 -21.39 -9.49 9.63
CA LEU A 125 -20.86 -10.28 8.52
C LEU A 125 -19.50 -9.71 8.06
N GLY A 126 -19.35 -8.39 8.00
CA GLY A 126 -18.04 -7.76 7.70
C GLY A 126 -16.95 -8.20 8.69
N GLN A 127 -17.24 -8.23 9.98
CA GLN A 127 -16.28 -8.71 10.99
C GLN A 127 -15.98 -10.21 10.86
N GLN A 128 -16.99 -11.03 10.55
CA GLN A 128 -16.79 -12.47 10.29
C GLN A 128 -15.88 -12.69 9.05
N MET A 129 -16.03 -11.88 8.01
CA MET A 129 -15.17 -11.93 6.84
C MET A 129 -13.72 -11.57 7.19
N LEU A 130 -13.47 -10.54 8.01
CA LEU A 130 -12.14 -10.19 8.49
C LEU A 130 -11.49 -11.35 9.26
N LEU A 131 -12.23 -11.96 10.18
CA LEU A 131 -11.74 -13.12 10.93
C LEU A 131 -11.43 -14.32 10.02
N ALA A 132 -12.28 -14.60 9.04
CA ALA A 132 -12.09 -15.71 8.10
C ALA A 132 -10.86 -15.50 7.19
N LEU A 133 -10.47 -14.24 6.92
CA LEU A 133 -9.33 -13.90 6.08
C LEU A 133 -8.01 -13.79 6.84
N HIS A 134 -8.02 -13.91 8.18
CA HIS A 134 -6.82 -13.82 9.02
C HIS A 134 -5.68 -14.77 8.57
N PRO A 135 -5.92 -16.07 8.28
CA PRO A 135 -4.85 -16.95 7.78
C PRO A 135 -4.26 -16.50 6.45
N SER A 136 -5.06 -15.84 5.60
CA SER A 136 -4.55 -15.29 4.32
C SER A 136 -3.72 -14.03 4.54
N LEU A 137 -4.05 -13.24 5.56
CA LEU A 137 -3.26 -12.08 5.97
C LEU A 137 -1.90 -12.50 6.52
N GLU A 138 -1.86 -13.50 7.40
CA GLU A 138 -0.60 -14.05 7.93
C GLU A 138 0.29 -14.58 6.81
N TYR A 139 -0.29 -15.33 5.87
CA TYR A 139 0.45 -15.81 4.70
C TYR A 139 1.00 -14.64 3.86
N ALA A 140 0.21 -13.61 3.59
CA ALA A 140 0.64 -12.45 2.82
C ALA A 140 1.74 -11.67 3.53
N THR A 141 1.65 -11.51 4.84
CA THR A 141 2.67 -10.88 5.67
C THR A 141 4.00 -11.65 5.59
N HIS A 142 3.96 -12.96 5.80
CA HIS A 142 5.16 -13.80 5.68
C HIS A 142 5.76 -13.72 4.28
N LYS A 143 4.93 -13.82 3.24
CA LYS A 143 5.38 -13.70 1.85
C LYS A 143 6.06 -12.36 1.59
N ALA A 144 5.46 -11.25 2.01
CA ALA A 144 6.03 -9.92 1.83
C ALA A 144 7.42 -9.78 2.46
N LEU A 145 7.62 -10.39 3.63
CA LEU A 145 8.89 -10.37 4.36
C LEU A 145 9.99 -11.24 3.72
N THR A 146 9.63 -12.27 2.94
CA THR A 146 10.57 -13.28 2.43
C THR A 146 10.72 -13.27 0.92
N GLN A 147 9.89 -12.51 0.19
CA GLN A 147 9.90 -12.49 -1.28
C GLN A 147 11.15 -11.77 -1.80
N GLU A 148 11.83 -12.39 -2.77
CA GLU A 148 12.97 -11.79 -3.46
C GLU A 148 12.51 -10.84 -4.57
N ASP A 149 13.37 -9.88 -4.96
CA ASP A 149 13.04 -8.85 -5.95
C ASP A 149 12.74 -9.43 -7.33
N GLN A 150 13.42 -10.51 -7.71
CA GLN A 150 13.21 -11.21 -8.98
C GLN A 150 11.85 -11.91 -9.06
N ASP A 151 11.20 -12.17 -7.93
CA ASP A 151 9.90 -12.81 -7.83
C ASP A 151 8.77 -11.79 -7.67
N LEU A 152 9.10 -10.49 -7.73
CA LEU A 152 8.10 -9.43 -7.70
C LEU A 152 7.23 -9.52 -8.94
N GLY A 153 6.01 -9.92 -8.72
CA GLY A 153 5.00 -10.07 -9.75
C GLY A 153 3.71 -10.52 -9.10
N GLY A 154 2.65 -10.14 -9.66
CA GLY A 154 1.33 -10.49 -9.20
C GLY A 154 0.37 -9.50 -9.83
N TRP A 155 -0.33 -9.92 -10.86
CA TRP A 155 -1.24 -9.06 -11.58
C TRP A 155 -2.68 -9.43 -11.23
N SER A 156 -3.45 -8.43 -10.85
CA SER A 156 -4.88 -8.54 -10.70
C SER A 156 -5.56 -8.07 -11.98
N HIS A 157 -5.61 -8.95 -12.98
CA HIS A 157 -6.25 -8.63 -14.26
C HIS A 157 -7.67 -8.08 -14.07
N GLY A 158 -8.45 -8.65 -13.15
CA GLY A 158 -9.80 -8.17 -12.86
C GLY A 158 -9.84 -6.76 -12.30
N MET A 159 -8.95 -6.44 -11.37
CA MET A 159 -8.87 -5.11 -10.77
C MET A 159 -8.38 -4.07 -11.77
N GLY A 160 -7.34 -4.39 -12.57
CA GLY A 160 -6.84 -3.54 -13.63
C GLY A 160 -7.93 -3.23 -14.68
N MET A 161 -8.69 -4.22 -15.12
CA MET A 161 -9.81 -4.02 -16.06
C MET A 161 -10.92 -3.14 -15.47
N ILE A 162 -11.33 -3.38 -14.22
CA ILE A 162 -12.37 -2.58 -13.55
C ILE A 162 -11.88 -1.14 -13.35
N SER A 163 -10.64 -0.95 -12.91
CA SER A 163 -10.07 0.39 -12.73
C SER A 163 -9.97 1.15 -14.06
N SER A 164 -9.52 0.48 -15.14
CA SER A 164 -9.46 1.09 -16.46
C SER A 164 -10.85 1.47 -17.02
N GLN A 165 -11.88 0.66 -16.75
CA GLN A 165 -13.26 0.99 -17.10
C GLN A 165 -13.79 2.17 -16.27
N HIS A 166 -13.42 2.25 -14.98
CA HIS A 166 -13.81 3.34 -14.10
C HIS A 166 -13.23 4.71 -14.54
N GLU A 167 -12.03 4.72 -15.13
CA GLU A 167 -11.41 5.94 -15.69
C GLU A 167 -12.27 6.61 -16.77
N SER A 168 -13.08 5.84 -17.48
CA SER A 168 -13.95 6.33 -18.56
C SER A 168 -15.38 6.71 -18.11
N LEU A 169 -15.74 6.49 -16.84
CA LEU A 169 -17.08 6.79 -16.32
C LEU A 169 -17.29 8.29 -16.13
N TYR A 170 -18.47 8.78 -16.55
CA TYR A 170 -18.89 10.17 -16.40
C TYR A 170 -19.13 10.56 -14.92
N THR A 171 -19.68 9.63 -14.14
CA THR A 171 -19.91 9.80 -12.68
C THR A 171 -18.97 8.87 -11.93
N ARG A 172 -18.03 9.45 -11.16
CA ARG A 172 -17.07 8.68 -10.36
C ARG A 172 -17.45 8.80 -8.88
N LEU A 173 -17.63 7.67 -8.20
CA LEU A 173 -17.81 7.63 -6.76
C LEU A 173 -16.45 7.95 -6.10
N PHE A 174 -16.46 8.86 -5.11
CA PHE A 174 -15.29 9.26 -4.32
C PHE A 174 -14.22 10.10 -5.03
N GLN A 175 -14.49 10.64 -6.21
CA GLN A 175 -13.67 11.68 -6.83
C GLN A 175 -14.54 12.92 -7.08
N SER A 176 -14.55 13.80 -6.13
CA SER A 176 -15.04 15.17 -6.26
C SER A 176 -13.88 16.15 -6.26
#